data_11baf440ce659c127265fae44f3822cf
#
_entry.id   11baf440ce659c127265fae44f3822cf
#
_cell.length_a   1.000
_cell.length_b   1.000
_cell.length_c   1.000
_cell.angle_alpha   90.00
_cell.angle_beta   90.00
_cell.angle_gamma   90.00
#
_symmetry.space_group_name_H-M   'P 1'
#
loop_
_entity.id
_entity.type
_entity.pdbx_description
1 polymer ?
#
loop_
_entity_poly.entity_id
_entity_poly.type
_entity_poly.pdbx_seq_one_letter_code
_entity_poly.pdbx_strand_id
1 'polypeptide(L)'
;ANYGLNIGFAFVTPSFMSWAGIPSMGLNGVSMPIFAMAAIVGFAAVLWAAKTDIRNPRLYFLLLMVMQGGLMGAFASTNLLWMYMFHEFALVPTFIAMSVWGGAGKRMAAMQMAVYLTLGALISLIGIIAIYVQTNAASFGLQDIVLALAALPMSDSWQSCVFALLLFGLGTLVSLFPFYTWAPRTYSAAPTSFAMLHAGVLKKFGLYVLIQAAVPLLPAGCANWAYALAVLALFNSLYNVVYIGLVTMAQRDLKMMVSYSSVAHMGLCFLGIASMSVLGVGGAVLLMFGHGLSVALLFMLSNAVVNRTGEWNMLKMGGLYRQTPVLAGFFIAATLASLGLP
;
A
#
# COMPACT_ATOMS: atom_id res chain seq x y z
N ALA A 1 -4.15 -12.12 -24.77
CA ALA A 1 -5.30 -11.67 -24.01
C ALA A 1 -5.21 -10.15 -23.90
N ASN A 2 -6.09 -9.45 -24.60
CA ASN A 2 -6.17 -8.01 -24.54
C ASN A 2 -6.55 -7.63 -23.10
N TYR A 3 -5.58 -7.23 -22.30
CA TYR A 3 -5.82 -6.26 -21.27
C TYR A 3 -6.26 -5.00 -22.00
N GLY A 4 -7.53 -4.98 -22.39
CA GLY A 4 -8.08 -3.86 -23.13
C GLY A 4 -7.86 -2.61 -22.29
N LEU A 5 -7.37 -1.57 -22.94
CA LEU A 5 -7.21 -0.19 -22.47
C LEU A 5 -8.52 0.42 -21.90
N ASN A 6 -9.39 -0.41 -21.36
CA ASN A 6 -10.67 -0.02 -20.78
C ASN A 6 -10.45 0.43 -19.32
N ILE A 7 -9.72 1.56 -19.19
CA ILE A 7 -9.66 2.32 -17.94
C ILE A 7 -10.97 3.12 -17.83
N GLY A 8 -12.11 2.42 -17.88
CA GLY A 8 -13.42 3.03 -17.71
C GLY A 8 -13.68 3.34 -16.25
N PHE A 9 -13.92 4.59 -15.91
CA PHE A 9 -14.40 5.00 -14.59
C PHE A 9 -15.93 4.99 -14.57
N ALA A 10 -16.52 4.29 -13.60
CA ALA A 10 -17.98 4.21 -13.46
C ALA A 10 -18.59 5.56 -13.01
N PHE A 11 -17.84 6.31 -12.20
CA PHE A 11 -18.24 7.62 -11.70
C PHE A 11 -17.08 8.58 -11.92
N VAL A 12 -17.28 9.61 -12.73
CA VAL A 12 -16.32 10.68 -12.98
C VAL A 12 -16.97 11.99 -12.60
N THR A 13 -16.43 12.67 -11.61
CA THR A 13 -16.84 14.05 -11.33
C THR A 13 -16.25 14.97 -12.40
N PRO A 14 -17.01 15.93 -12.93
CA PRO A 14 -16.45 16.96 -13.80
C PRO A 14 -15.29 17.65 -13.10
N SER A 15 -14.24 18.03 -13.86
CA SER A 15 -13.13 18.82 -13.32
C SER A 15 -13.68 20.17 -12.85
N PHE A 16 -13.83 20.34 -11.54
CA PHE A 16 -14.49 21.52 -10.95
C PHE A 16 -13.69 22.80 -11.10
N MET A 17 -12.44 22.71 -11.51
CA MET A 17 -11.53 23.81 -11.81
C MET A 17 -10.53 23.39 -12.88
N SER A 18 -10.95 23.29 -14.12
CA SER A 18 -10.07 22.96 -15.25
C SER A 18 -8.84 23.89 -15.35
N TRP A 19 -9.01 25.17 -14.98
CA TRP A 19 -7.95 26.16 -14.95
C TRP A 19 -6.91 25.96 -13.82
N ALA A 20 -7.26 25.24 -12.73
CA ALA A 20 -6.36 24.96 -11.61
C ALA A 20 -5.69 23.59 -11.72
N GLY A 21 -5.91 22.86 -12.82
CA GLY A 21 -5.35 21.52 -13.02
C GLY A 21 -5.83 20.49 -11.99
N ILE A 22 -6.92 20.74 -11.26
CA ILE A 22 -7.50 19.80 -10.31
C ILE A 22 -8.11 18.65 -11.10
N PRO A 23 -7.71 17.40 -10.84
CA PRO A 23 -8.15 16.25 -11.61
C PRO A 23 -9.65 15.99 -11.38
N SER A 24 -10.28 15.40 -12.37
CA SER A 24 -11.53 14.70 -12.15
C SER A 24 -11.27 13.52 -11.20
N MET A 25 -12.25 13.24 -10.34
CA MET A 25 -12.24 12.07 -9.47
C MET A 25 -13.12 11.00 -10.08
N GLY A 26 -12.69 9.74 -10.04
CA GLY A 26 -13.44 8.64 -10.61
C GLY A 26 -13.09 7.32 -9.94
N LEU A 27 -14.04 6.41 -9.90
CA LEU A 27 -13.86 5.06 -9.37
C LEU A 27 -14.18 4.03 -10.45
N ASN A 28 -13.37 2.96 -10.50
CA ASN A 28 -13.55 1.82 -11.38
C ASN A 28 -13.46 0.51 -10.60
N GLY A 29 -13.53 -0.63 -11.30
CA GLY A 29 -13.48 -1.95 -10.67
C GLY A 29 -12.21 -2.25 -9.86
N VAL A 30 -11.11 -1.54 -10.11
CA VAL A 30 -9.86 -1.67 -9.34
C VAL A 30 -9.83 -0.70 -8.16
N SER A 31 -10.18 0.57 -8.38
CA SER A 31 -10.10 1.59 -7.34
C SER A 31 -11.23 1.51 -6.30
N MET A 32 -12.43 1.09 -6.69
CA MET A 32 -13.61 1.06 -5.81
C MET A 32 -13.41 0.19 -4.55
N PRO A 33 -12.96 -1.08 -4.64
CA PRO A 33 -12.73 -1.89 -3.45
C PRO A 33 -11.62 -1.31 -2.56
N ILE A 34 -10.55 -0.75 -3.15
CA ILE A 34 -9.44 -0.18 -2.39
C ILE A 34 -9.88 1.12 -1.70
N PHE A 35 -10.68 1.93 -2.37
CA PHE A 35 -11.27 3.15 -1.80
C PHE A 35 -12.22 2.83 -0.63
N ALA A 36 -13.08 1.83 -0.79
CA ALA A 36 -13.96 1.36 0.28
C ALA A 36 -13.16 0.81 1.49
N MET A 37 -12.11 0.01 1.22
CA MET A 37 -11.18 -0.45 2.26
C MET A 37 -10.52 0.72 2.99
N ALA A 38 -10.06 1.74 2.25
CA ALA A 38 -9.44 2.93 2.85
C ALA A 38 -10.41 3.66 3.79
N ALA A 39 -11.69 3.77 3.41
CA ALA A 39 -12.72 4.39 4.24
C ALA A 39 -12.96 3.59 5.54
N ILE A 40 -13.10 2.26 5.43
CA ILE A 40 -13.35 1.38 6.59
C ILE A 40 -12.15 1.39 7.55
N VAL A 41 -10.93 1.22 7.04
CA VAL A 41 -9.71 1.21 7.86
C VAL A 41 -9.47 2.58 8.49
N GLY A 42 -9.71 3.68 7.75
CA GLY A 42 -9.59 5.04 8.26
C GLY A 42 -10.56 5.31 9.39
N PHE A 43 -11.81 4.93 9.23
CA PHE A 43 -12.82 5.04 10.30
C PHE A 43 -12.41 4.24 11.55
N ALA A 44 -11.98 3.00 11.37
CA ALA A 44 -11.50 2.16 12.48
C ALA A 44 -10.26 2.77 13.18
N ALA A 45 -9.32 3.35 12.41
CA ALA A 45 -8.13 3.99 12.95
C ALA A 45 -8.47 5.24 13.79
N VAL A 46 -9.44 6.05 13.34
CA VAL A 46 -9.94 7.21 14.08
C VAL A 46 -10.64 6.79 15.38
N LEU A 47 -11.52 5.78 15.31
CA LEU A 47 -12.19 5.24 16.49
C LEU A 47 -11.20 4.69 17.53
N TRP A 48 -10.14 4.01 17.06
CA TRP A 48 -9.07 3.53 17.93
C TRP A 48 -8.30 4.68 18.57
N ALA A 49 -7.93 5.69 17.78
CA ALA A 49 -7.25 6.88 18.27
C ALA A 49 -8.06 7.62 19.32
N ALA A 50 -9.38 7.74 19.13
CA ALA A 50 -10.28 8.41 20.07
C ALA A 50 -10.37 7.73 21.46
N LYS A 51 -10.05 6.43 21.52
CA LYS A 51 -10.02 5.65 22.77
C LYS A 51 -8.64 5.54 23.41
N THR A 52 -7.64 6.13 22.79
CA THR A 52 -6.24 6.09 23.25
C THR A 52 -5.88 7.44 23.87
N ASP A 53 -5.19 7.42 25.01
CA ASP A 53 -4.65 8.65 25.59
C ASP A 53 -3.47 9.13 24.74
N ILE A 54 -3.61 10.28 24.11
CA ILE A 54 -2.67 10.83 23.14
C ILE A 54 -2.23 12.21 23.58
N ARG A 55 -0.93 12.38 23.73
CA ARG A 55 -0.34 13.70 23.93
C ARG A 55 -0.57 14.55 22.68
N ASN A 56 -1.13 15.75 22.80
CA ASN A 56 -1.44 16.65 21.69
C ASN A 56 -2.48 16.06 20.70
N PRO A 57 -3.70 15.73 21.14
CA PRO A 57 -4.67 15.03 20.30
C PRO A 57 -5.07 15.83 19.05
N ARG A 58 -5.13 17.16 19.12
CA ARG A 58 -5.49 18.02 17.98
C ARG A 58 -4.54 17.80 16.79
N LEU A 59 -3.24 17.84 17.02
CA LEU A 59 -2.24 17.63 15.96
C LEU A 59 -2.29 16.17 15.45
N TYR A 60 -2.47 15.21 16.37
CA TYR A 60 -2.56 13.80 16.01
C TYR A 60 -3.72 13.52 15.05
N PHE A 61 -4.93 14.00 15.40
CA PHE A 61 -6.11 13.82 14.56
C PHE A 61 -6.02 14.60 13.26
N LEU A 62 -5.44 15.82 13.26
CA LEU A 62 -5.19 16.56 12.02
C LEU A 62 -4.33 15.75 11.06
N LEU A 63 -3.19 15.22 11.52
CA LEU A 63 -2.30 14.41 10.69
C LEU A 63 -2.98 13.12 10.21
N LEU A 64 -3.78 12.48 11.08
CA LEU A 64 -4.53 11.28 10.72
C LEU A 64 -5.57 11.57 9.62
N MET A 65 -6.27 12.71 9.71
CA MET A 65 -7.24 13.14 8.70
C MET A 65 -6.57 13.53 7.39
N VAL A 66 -5.44 14.24 7.43
CA VAL A 66 -4.66 14.59 6.22
C VAL A 66 -4.17 13.32 5.53
N MET A 67 -3.65 12.35 6.29
CA MET A 67 -3.26 11.05 5.75
C MET A 67 -4.44 10.33 5.09
N GLN A 68 -5.60 10.29 5.77
CA GLN A 68 -6.80 9.67 5.23
C GLN A 68 -7.30 10.36 3.94
N GLY A 69 -7.33 11.69 3.94
CA GLY A 69 -7.71 12.48 2.76
C GLY A 69 -6.78 12.24 1.57
N GLY A 70 -5.45 12.20 1.83
CA GLY A 70 -4.47 11.85 0.81
C GLY A 70 -4.69 10.46 0.22
N LEU A 71 -4.95 9.44 1.05
CA LEU A 71 -5.23 8.09 0.60
C LEU A 71 -6.51 8.00 -0.25
N MET A 72 -7.59 8.62 0.20
CA MET A 72 -8.84 8.66 -0.56
C MET A 72 -8.66 9.38 -1.89
N GLY A 73 -7.96 10.53 -1.90
CA GLY A 73 -7.64 11.27 -3.11
C GLY A 73 -6.78 10.49 -4.09
N ALA A 74 -5.77 9.75 -3.60
CA ALA A 74 -4.89 8.94 -4.43
C ALA A 74 -5.65 7.83 -5.19
N PHE A 75 -6.60 7.15 -4.52
CA PHE A 75 -7.38 6.07 -5.14
C PHE A 75 -8.56 6.56 -6.00
N ALA A 76 -9.01 7.77 -5.81
CA ALA A 76 -10.07 8.37 -6.60
C ALA A 76 -9.57 9.23 -7.76
N SER A 77 -8.31 9.64 -7.77
CA SER A 77 -7.77 10.48 -8.86
C SER A 77 -7.72 9.73 -10.19
N THR A 78 -8.09 10.42 -11.27
CA THR A 78 -7.98 9.92 -12.65
C THR A 78 -6.72 10.42 -13.37
N ASN A 79 -5.85 11.11 -12.65
CA ASN A 79 -4.65 11.78 -13.16
C ASN A 79 -3.41 11.26 -12.43
N LEU A 80 -2.39 10.79 -13.16
CA LEU A 80 -1.19 10.16 -12.60
C LEU A 80 -0.41 11.07 -11.66
N LEU A 81 -0.26 12.36 -12.03
CA LEU A 81 0.47 13.30 -11.21
C LEU A 81 -0.25 13.57 -9.89
N TRP A 82 -1.59 13.69 -9.93
CA TRP A 82 -2.39 13.88 -8.72
C TRP A 82 -2.49 12.62 -7.87
N MET A 83 -2.50 11.41 -8.46
CA MET A 83 -2.34 10.17 -7.70
C MET A 83 -1.06 10.22 -6.87
N TYR A 84 0.06 10.60 -7.50
CA TYR A 84 1.35 10.76 -6.83
C TYR A 84 1.29 11.84 -5.74
N MET A 85 0.77 13.02 -6.03
CA MET A 85 0.70 14.13 -5.07
C MET A 85 -0.14 13.78 -3.83
N PHE A 86 -1.28 13.14 -4.02
CA PHE A 86 -2.12 12.67 -2.92
C PHE A 86 -1.44 11.60 -2.06
N HIS A 87 -0.63 10.74 -2.67
CA HIS A 87 0.19 9.79 -1.93
C HIS A 87 1.22 10.51 -1.05
N GLU A 88 1.90 11.55 -1.56
CA GLU A 88 2.83 12.34 -0.78
C GLU A 88 2.14 13.05 0.39
N PHE A 89 0.93 13.57 0.19
CA PHE A 89 0.11 14.13 1.29
C PHE A 89 -0.23 13.10 2.37
N ALA A 90 -0.28 11.83 2.05
CA ALA A 90 -0.46 10.77 3.05
C ALA A 90 0.85 10.37 3.74
N LEU A 91 1.99 10.48 3.05
CA LEU A 91 3.29 10.05 3.54
C LEU A 91 3.86 11.00 4.60
N VAL A 92 3.79 12.31 4.37
CA VAL A 92 4.33 13.33 5.29
C VAL A 92 3.72 13.23 6.70
N PRO A 93 2.38 13.16 6.86
CA PRO A 93 1.77 12.96 8.18
C PRO A 93 2.26 11.70 8.90
N THR A 94 2.48 10.62 8.16
CA THR A 94 2.98 9.37 8.73
C THR A 94 4.39 9.55 9.33
N PHE A 95 5.28 10.22 8.61
CA PHE A 95 6.63 10.52 9.10
C PHE A 95 6.60 11.36 10.37
N ILE A 96 5.79 12.43 10.40
CA ILE A 96 5.64 13.31 11.57
C ILE A 96 5.07 12.52 12.75
N ALA A 97 4.00 11.77 12.52
CA ALA A 97 3.35 10.98 13.57
C ALA A 97 4.29 9.95 14.19
N MET A 98 5.06 9.25 13.37
CA MET A 98 6.04 8.28 13.84
C MET A 98 7.16 8.96 14.63
N SER A 99 7.65 10.10 14.18
CA SER A 99 8.73 10.84 14.85
C SER A 99 8.31 11.38 16.21
N VAL A 100 7.05 11.80 16.36
CA VAL A 100 6.52 12.39 17.59
C VAL A 100 6.00 11.32 18.56
N TRP A 101 5.09 10.46 18.11
CA TRP A 101 4.37 9.49 18.96
C TRP A 101 4.82 8.03 18.81
N GLY A 102 5.83 7.76 17.98
CA GLY A 102 6.35 6.41 17.78
C GLY A 102 6.97 5.83 19.05
N GLY A 103 7.06 4.51 19.09
CA GLY A 103 7.66 3.72 20.16
C GLY A 103 9.18 3.66 20.13
N ALA A 104 9.72 2.58 20.69
CA ALA A 104 11.15 2.35 20.71
C ALA A 104 11.76 2.33 19.30
N GLY A 105 12.93 2.96 19.13
CA GLY A 105 13.61 3.03 17.84
C GLY A 105 12.98 3.94 16.79
N LYS A 106 11.98 4.77 17.15
CA LYS A 106 11.20 5.61 16.23
C LYS A 106 12.04 6.49 15.32
N ARG A 107 13.14 7.07 15.78
CA ARG A 107 14.00 7.94 14.96
C ARG A 107 14.64 7.19 13.80
N MET A 108 15.21 6.02 14.08
CA MET A 108 15.81 5.16 13.05
C MET A 108 14.74 4.64 12.08
N ALA A 109 13.60 4.19 12.59
CA ALA A 109 12.49 3.70 11.79
C ALA A 109 11.90 4.80 10.89
N ALA A 110 11.68 6.01 11.44
CA ALA A 110 11.19 7.16 10.67
C ALA A 110 12.18 7.58 9.58
N MET A 111 13.48 7.66 9.90
CA MET A 111 14.51 8.02 8.92
C MET A 111 14.62 6.97 7.82
N GLN A 112 14.66 5.69 8.18
CA GLN A 112 14.71 4.59 7.22
C GLN A 112 13.49 4.61 6.29
N MET A 113 12.29 4.77 6.84
CA MET A 113 11.06 4.92 6.07
C MET A 113 11.15 6.11 5.11
N ALA A 114 11.54 7.29 5.61
CA ALA A 114 11.63 8.50 4.79
C ALA A 114 12.58 8.30 3.60
N VAL A 115 13.78 7.77 3.84
CA VAL A 115 14.77 7.55 2.75
C VAL A 115 14.22 6.57 1.71
N TYR A 116 13.70 5.41 2.12
CA TYR A 116 13.19 4.42 1.17
C TYR A 116 11.99 4.94 0.39
N LEU A 117 11.01 5.54 1.08
CA LEU A 117 9.77 5.96 0.42
C LEU A 117 9.99 7.19 -0.46
N THR A 118 10.81 8.15 -0.04
CA THR A 118 11.14 9.30 -0.89
C THR A 118 11.92 8.88 -2.13
N LEU A 119 12.92 8.00 -2.01
CA LEU A 119 13.64 7.49 -3.18
C LEU A 119 12.72 6.71 -4.12
N GLY A 120 11.87 5.82 -3.58
CA GLY A 120 10.88 5.08 -4.38
C GLY A 120 9.89 6.02 -5.08
N ALA A 121 9.40 7.02 -4.38
CA ALA A 121 8.49 8.03 -4.91
C ALA A 121 9.15 8.85 -6.04
N LEU A 122 10.38 9.33 -5.85
CA LEU A 122 11.12 10.07 -6.88
C LEU A 122 11.37 9.24 -8.13
N ILE A 123 11.77 7.97 -7.98
CA ILE A 123 11.96 7.05 -9.12
C ILE A 123 10.64 6.85 -9.87
N SER A 124 9.53 6.64 -9.16
CA SER A 124 8.21 6.49 -9.80
C SER A 124 7.75 7.79 -10.47
N LEU A 125 8.04 8.96 -9.88
CA LEU A 125 7.75 10.26 -10.49
C LEU A 125 8.49 10.45 -11.82
N ILE A 126 9.77 10.07 -11.88
CA ILE A 126 10.54 10.09 -13.14
C ILE A 126 9.83 9.21 -14.19
N GLY A 127 9.35 8.02 -13.81
CA GLY A 127 8.58 7.16 -14.69
C GLY A 127 7.26 7.79 -15.17
N ILE A 128 6.52 8.45 -14.29
CA ILE A 128 5.29 9.18 -14.64
C ILE A 128 5.56 10.32 -15.61
N ILE A 129 6.59 11.12 -15.35
CA ILE A 129 7.00 12.22 -16.23
C ILE A 129 7.47 11.67 -17.60
N ALA A 130 8.21 10.56 -17.62
CA ALA A 130 8.66 9.93 -18.85
C ALA A 130 7.49 9.46 -19.73
N ILE A 131 6.43 8.91 -19.14
CA ILE A 131 5.19 8.59 -19.87
C ILE A 131 4.62 9.86 -20.51
N TYR A 132 4.43 10.92 -19.73
CA TYR A 132 3.83 12.16 -20.21
C TYR A 132 4.63 12.81 -21.35
N VAL A 133 5.94 12.92 -21.17
CA VAL A 133 6.84 13.55 -22.18
C VAL A 133 6.88 12.71 -23.46
N GLN A 134 6.97 11.39 -23.35
CA GLN A 134 7.08 10.52 -24.53
C GLN A 134 5.76 10.41 -25.32
N THR A 135 4.63 10.45 -24.62
CA THR A 135 3.32 10.39 -25.29
C THR A 135 2.89 11.73 -25.86
N ASN A 136 3.51 12.83 -25.41
CA ASN A 136 3.06 14.19 -25.73
C ASN A 136 1.54 14.37 -25.48
N ALA A 137 1.02 13.75 -24.42
CA ALA A 137 -0.38 13.80 -24.04
C ALA A 137 -0.81 15.21 -23.64
N ALA A 138 -2.08 15.55 -23.79
CA ALA A 138 -2.62 16.87 -23.45
C ALA A 138 -2.54 17.15 -21.94
N SER A 139 -2.61 16.11 -21.11
CA SER A 139 -2.49 16.18 -19.66
C SER A 139 -1.95 14.89 -19.07
N PHE A 140 -1.69 14.86 -17.73
CA PHE A 140 -1.38 13.64 -16.99
C PHE A 140 -2.63 12.77 -16.74
N GLY A 141 -3.79 13.10 -17.32
CA GLY A 141 -4.99 12.30 -17.23
C GLY A 141 -4.82 10.93 -17.89
N LEU A 142 -5.29 9.88 -17.23
CA LEU A 142 -5.16 8.51 -17.77
C LEU A 142 -5.81 8.37 -19.15
N GLN A 143 -6.96 9.04 -19.38
CA GLN A 143 -7.63 9.01 -20.68
C GLN A 143 -6.85 9.73 -21.78
N ASP A 144 -6.26 10.89 -21.46
CA ASP A 144 -5.44 11.65 -22.44
C ASP A 144 -4.20 10.88 -22.84
N ILE A 145 -3.55 10.21 -21.86
CA ILE A 145 -2.39 9.35 -22.12
C ILE A 145 -2.78 8.15 -22.99
N VAL A 146 -3.92 7.51 -22.71
CA VAL A 146 -4.43 6.38 -23.52
C VAL A 146 -4.70 6.81 -24.95
N LEU A 147 -5.34 7.95 -25.16
CA LEU A 147 -5.60 8.50 -26.49
C LEU A 147 -4.30 8.82 -27.23
N ALA A 148 -3.34 9.41 -26.56
CA ALA A 148 -2.03 9.71 -27.15
C ALA A 148 -1.26 8.43 -27.53
N LEU A 149 -1.27 7.39 -26.70
CA LEU A 149 -0.66 6.09 -26.97
C LEU A 149 -1.37 5.35 -28.12
N ALA A 150 -2.67 5.52 -28.27
CA ALA A 150 -3.43 4.94 -29.40
C ALA A 150 -3.04 5.62 -30.73
N ALA A 151 -2.73 6.91 -30.71
CA ALA A 151 -2.29 7.67 -31.88
C ALA A 151 -0.82 7.40 -32.23
N LEU A 152 0.06 7.35 -31.23
CA LEU A 152 1.50 7.12 -31.39
C LEU A 152 2.01 6.17 -30.29
N PRO A 153 2.08 4.86 -30.56
CA PRO A 153 2.58 3.90 -29.58
C PRO A 153 4.04 4.12 -29.24
N MET A 154 4.40 3.96 -27.97
CA MET A 154 5.80 3.95 -27.53
C MET A 154 6.52 2.70 -28.01
N SER A 155 7.81 2.82 -28.37
CA SER A 155 8.65 1.67 -28.71
C SER A 155 8.81 0.72 -27.50
N ASP A 156 9.00 -0.57 -27.78
CA ASP A 156 9.13 -1.61 -26.74
C ASP A 156 10.30 -1.34 -25.78
N SER A 157 11.40 -0.80 -26.29
CA SER A 157 12.56 -0.43 -25.47
C SER A 157 12.22 0.68 -24.46
N TRP A 158 11.48 1.70 -24.90
CA TRP A 158 11.01 2.78 -24.03
C TRP A 158 10.01 2.26 -22.99
N GLN A 159 9.04 1.45 -23.43
CA GLN A 159 8.09 0.83 -22.50
C GLN A 159 8.81 0.01 -21.42
N SER A 160 9.83 -0.77 -21.79
CA SER A 160 10.63 -1.57 -20.86
C SER A 160 11.38 -0.69 -19.84
N CYS A 161 12.01 0.40 -20.30
CA CYS A 161 12.74 1.31 -19.43
C CYS A 161 11.82 2.02 -18.45
N VAL A 162 10.71 2.57 -18.92
CA VAL A 162 9.74 3.30 -18.09
C VAL A 162 9.03 2.35 -17.13
N PHE A 163 8.67 1.15 -17.58
CA PHE A 163 8.09 0.13 -16.70
C PHE A 163 9.05 -0.27 -15.58
N ALA A 164 10.35 -0.40 -15.86
CA ALA A 164 11.35 -0.65 -14.83
C ALA A 164 11.39 0.46 -13.77
N LEU A 165 11.38 1.75 -14.19
CA LEU A 165 11.34 2.87 -13.25
C LEU A 165 10.10 2.81 -12.34
N LEU A 166 8.92 2.56 -12.92
CA LEU A 166 7.69 2.41 -12.16
C LEU A 166 7.72 1.17 -11.26
N LEU A 167 8.21 0.03 -11.77
CA LEU A 167 8.30 -1.21 -11.00
C LEU A 167 9.20 -1.05 -9.75
N PHE A 168 10.41 -0.52 -9.91
CA PHE A 168 11.33 -0.35 -8.79
C PHE A 168 10.92 0.80 -7.87
N GLY A 169 10.41 1.90 -8.41
CA GLY A 169 9.90 3.02 -7.62
C GLY A 169 8.71 2.62 -6.77
N LEU A 170 7.63 2.19 -7.39
CA LEU A 170 6.41 1.74 -6.72
C LEU A 170 6.63 0.46 -5.90
N GLY A 171 7.48 -0.46 -6.39
CA GLY A 171 7.89 -1.66 -5.68
C GLY A 171 8.56 -1.35 -4.34
N THR A 172 9.39 -0.32 -4.27
CA THR A 172 10.01 0.16 -3.02
C THR A 172 8.94 0.65 -2.04
N LEU A 173 7.92 1.39 -2.51
CA LEU A 173 6.80 1.85 -1.68
C LEU A 173 5.97 0.68 -1.11
N VAL A 174 5.83 -0.41 -1.88
CA VAL A 174 5.12 -1.63 -1.47
C VAL A 174 5.97 -2.58 -0.64
N SER A 175 7.28 -2.35 -0.57
CA SER A 175 8.26 -3.26 0.03
C SER A 175 8.53 -4.53 -0.79
N LEU A 176 8.74 -4.38 -2.11
CA LEU A 176 9.25 -5.45 -2.97
C LEU A 176 10.70 -5.81 -2.58
N PHE A 177 11.06 -7.10 -2.64
CA PHE A 177 12.43 -7.53 -2.45
C PHE A 177 13.37 -6.88 -3.49
N PRO A 178 14.57 -6.38 -3.09
CA PRO A 178 15.16 -6.39 -1.74
C PRO A 178 14.81 -5.16 -0.87
N PHE A 179 13.92 -4.27 -1.30
CA PHE A 179 13.65 -2.97 -0.67
C PHE A 179 12.59 -3.01 0.45
N TYR A 180 12.42 -4.13 1.14
CA TYR A 180 11.35 -4.33 2.14
C TYR A 180 11.74 -3.98 3.58
N THR A 181 13.03 -3.81 3.86
CA THR A 181 13.57 -3.75 5.25
C THR A 181 13.06 -2.59 6.09
N TRP A 182 12.59 -1.54 5.44
CA TRP A 182 11.99 -0.37 6.10
C TRP A 182 10.64 -0.71 6.75
N ALA A 183 9.81 -1.54 6.09
CA ALA A 183 8.41 -1.74 6.45
C ALA A 183 8.21 -2.37 7.84
N PRO A 184 8.86 -3.49 8.22
CA PRO A 184 8.67 -4.09 9.54
C PRO A 184 9.06 -3.16 10.69
N ARG A 185 10.17 -2.46 10.56
CA ARG A 185 10.66 -1.51 11.57
C ARG A 185 9.73 -0.32 11.72
N THR A 186 9.25 0.22 10.59
CA THR A 186 8.30 1.32 10.55
C THR A 186 7.01 0.96 11.27
N TYR A 187 6.39 -0.17 10.89
CA TYR A 187 5.10 -0.56 11.45
C TYR A 187 5.18 -0.91 12.93
N SER A 188 6.27 -1.54 13.37
CA SER A 188 6.45 -1.85 14.78
C SER A 188 6.65 -0.59 15.64
N ALA A 189 7.35 0.42 15.12
CA ALA A 189 7.60 1.68 15.81
C ALA A 189 6.43 2.68 15.73
N ALA A 190 5.60 2.61 14.68
CA ALA A 190 4.52 3.57 14.45
C ALA A 190 3.41 3.50 15.50
N PRO A 191 2.72 4.63 15.80
CA PRO A 191 1.47 4.59 16.55
C PRO A 191 0.45 3.70 15.87
N THR A 192 -0.37 2.99 16.65
CA THR A 192 -1.24 1.93 16.11
C THR A 192 -2.19 2.42 15.01
N SER A 193 -2.85 3.57 15.17
CA SER A 193 -3.75 4.14 14.15
C SER A 193 -3.02 4.42 12.84
N PHE A 194 -1.78 4.94 12.88
CA PHE A 194 -0.95 5.16 11.70
C PHE A 194 -0.43 3.85 11.12
N ALA A 195 -0.07 2.85 11.94
CA ALA A 195 0.30 1.52 11.47
C ALA A 195 -0.86 0.84 10.72
N MET A 196 -2.10 0.96 11.23
CA MET A 196 -3.31 0.46 10.57
C MET A 196 -3.48 1.06 9.17
N LEU A 197 -3.43 2.39 9.05
CA LEU A 197 -3.57 3.08 7.76
C LEU A 197 -2.37 2.85 6.84
N HIS A 198 -1.15 2.86 7.37
CA HIS A 198 0.04 2.67 6.55
C HIS A 198 0.12 1.24 5.98
N ALA A 199 0.09 0.23 6.83
CA ALA A 199 0.17 -1.17 6.38
C ALA A 199 -1.12 -1.63 5.68
N GLY A 200 -2.28 -1.16 6.16
CA GLY A 200 -3.59 -1.51 5.60
C GLY A 200 -3.87 -0.85 4.26
N VAL A 201 -3.51 0.42 4.09
CA VAL A 201 -3.97 1.25 2.96
C VAL A 201 -2.82 1.83 2.16
N LEU A 202 -1.95 2.66 2.76
CA LEU A 202 -0.91 3.42 2.05
C LEU A 202 0.00 2.52 1.22
N LYS A 203 0.42 1.39 1.78
CA LYS A 203 1.28 0.41 1.11
C LYS A 203 0.68 -0.13 -0.20
N LYS A 204 -0.65 -0.17 -0.36
CA LYS A 204 -1.32 -0.65 -1.57
C LYS A 204 -1.26 0.32 -2.72
N PHE A 205 -0.88 1.58 -2.47
CA PHE A 205 -0.79 2.60 -3.50
C PHE A 205 0.13 2.17 -4.67
N GLY A 206 1.31 1.64 -4.38
CA GLY A 206 2.22 1.22 -5.44
C GLY A 206 1.66 0.07 -6.31
N LEU A 207 0.99 -0.92 -5.70
CA LEU A 207 0.31 -1.98 -6.45
C LEU A 207 -0.87 -1.42 -7.26
N TYR A 208 -1.63 -0.51 -6.67
CA TYR A 208 -2.74 0.15 -7.34
C TYR A 208 -2.28 0.88 -8.61
N VAL A 209 -1.23 1.70 -8.52
CA VAL A 209 -0.70 2.41 -9.69
C VAL A 209 -0.11 1.45 -10.72
N LEU A 210 0.55 0.37 -10.30
CA LEU A 210 1.00 -0.67 -11.23
C LEU A 210 -0.16 -1.28 -12.01
N ILE A 211 -1.24 -1.66 -11.34
CA ILE A 211 -2.42 -2.29 -11.98
C ILE A 211 -3.20 -1.26 -12.80
N GLN A 212 -3.41 -0.06 -12.28
CA GLN A 212 -4.26 0.96 -12.87
C GLN A 212 -3.61 1.68 -14.04
N ALA A 213 -2.30 1.82 -14.02
CA ALA A 213 -1.57 2.63 -14.99
C ALA A 213 -0.41 1.88 -15.67
N ALA A 214 0.55 1.34 -14.93
CA ALA A 214 1.78 0.81 -15.52
C ALA A 214 1.49 -0.39 -16.46
N VAL A 215 0.70 -1.35 -16.02
CA VAL A 215 0.37 -2.55 -16.82
C VAL A 215 -0.43 -2.20 -18.09
N PRO A 216 -1.52 -1.41 -18.02
CA PRO A 216 -2.31 -1.10 -19.21
C PRO A 216 -1.63 -0.10 -20.17
N LEU A 217 -0.83 0.85 -19.66
CA LEU A 217 -0.17 1.85 -20.50
C LEU A 217 1.12 1.34 -21.15
N LEU A 218 1.79 0.35 -20.53
CA LEU A 218 3.09 -0.17 -20.94
C LEU A 218 3.07 -1.71 -21.10
N PRO A 219 2.20 -2.26 -21.96
CA PRO A 219 2.01 -3.72 -22.04
C PRO A 219 3.27 -4.48 -22.49
N ALA A 220 4.04 -3.97 -23.45
CA ALA A 220 5.31 -4.57 -23.86
C ALA A 220 6.36 -4.50 -22.75
N GLY A 221 6.44 -3.36 -22.04
CA GLY A 221 7.31 -3.23 -20.88
C GLY A 221 6.95 -4.22 -19.78
N CYS A 222 5.67 -4.36 -19.47
CA CYS A 222 5.19 -5.34 -18.49
C CYS A 222 5.55 -6.78 -18.90
N ALA A 223 5.35 -7.14 -20.17
CA ALA A 223 5.69 -8.47 -20.69
C ALA A 223 7.18 -8.77 -20.58
N ASN A 224 8.04 -7.80 -20.91
CA ASN A 224 9.50 -7.96 -20.83
C ASN A 224 9.99 -8.13 -19.39
N TRP A 225 9.33 -7.48 -18.42
CA TRP A 225 9.68 -7.55 -17.00
C TRP A 225 8.90 -8.62 -16.23
N ALA A 226 7.90 -9.29 -16.83
CA ALA A 226 7.02 -10.23 -16.14
C ALA A 226 7.78 -11.37 -15.43
N TYR A 227 8.77 -11.97 -16.12
CA TYR A 227 9.60 -13.02 -15.52
C TYR A 227 10.44 -12.50 -14.34
N ALA A 228 11.11 -11.37 -14.51
CA ALA A 228 11.90 -10.77 -13.42
C ALA A 228 11.00 -10.37 -12.24
N LEU A 229 9.82 -9.80 -12.52
CA LEU A 229 8.84 -9.48 -11.49
C LEU A 229 8.34 -10.74 -10.78
N ALA A 230 8.07 -11.84 -11.51
CA ALA A 230 7.67 -13.10 -10.91
C ALA A 230 8.75 -13.66 -9.99
N VAL A 231 10.01 -13.60 -10.40
CA VAL A 231 11.17 -14.03 -9.58
C VAL A 231 11.29 -13.15 -8.32
N LEU A 232 11.25 -11.82 -8.47
CA LEU A 232 11.31 -10.91 -7.31
C LEU A 232 10.11 -11.11 -6.37
N ALA A 233 8.91 -11.33 -6.91
CA ALA A 233 7.70 -11.61 -6.15
C ALA A 233 7.78 -12.95 -5.41
N LEU A 234 8.32 -13.97 -6.06
CA LEU A 234 8.55 -15.28 -5.48
C LEU A 234 9.58 -15.18 -4.33
N PHE A 235 10.69 -14.47 -4.56
CA PHE A 235 11.64 -14.18 -3.49
C PHE A 235 10.99 -13.38 -2.36
N ASN A 236 10.16 -12.40 -2.67
CA ASN A 236 9.44 -11.63 -1.65
C ASN A 236 8.50 -12.51 -0.83
N SER A 237 7.80 -13.46 -1.46
CA SER A 237 6.91 -14.38 -0.77
C SER A 237 7.66 -15.52 -0.09
N LEU A 238 8.53 -16.26 -0.81
CA LEU A 238 9.27 -17.39 -0.26
C LEU A 238 10.35 -16.98 0.74
N TYR A 239 11.11 -15.93 0.44
CA TYR A 239 12.09 -15.39 1.39
C TYR A 239 11.39 -14.88 2.64
N ASN A 240 10.23 -14.30 2.49
CA ASN A 240 9.41 -13.90 3.63
C ASN A 240 8.63 -15.06 4.26
N VAL A 241 8.31 -16.14 3.54
CA VAL A 241 7.68 -17.33 4.12
C VAL A 241 8.70 -18.32 4.64
N VAL A 242 9.82 -18.54 3.97
CA VAL A 242 10.86 -19.47 4.39
C VAL A 242 11.88 -18.80 5.30
N TYR A 243 12.32 -17.60 4.99
CA TYR A 243 13.25 -16.84 5.84
C TYR A 243 12.51 -16.01 6.89
N ILE A 244 11.35 -15.46 6.59
CA ILE A 244 10.49 -14.77 7.53
C ILE A 244 9.45 -15.72 8.15
N GLY A 245 9.11 -16.86 7.55
CA GLY A 245 8.41 -17.94 8.24
C GLY A 245 9.27 -18.45 9.39
N LEU A 246 10.54 -18.69 9.17
CA LEU A 246 11.51 -18.94 10.22
C LEU A 246 11.77 -17.67 11.06
N VAL A 247 11.86 -16.48 10.46
CA VAL A 247 12.07 -15.22 11.16
C VAL A 247 10.76 -14.69 11.77
N THR A 248 9.59 -14.89 11.17
CA THR A 248 8.29 -14.55 11.78
C THR A 248 8.00 -15.50 12.94
N MET A 249 8.31 -16.79 12.81
CA MET A 249 8.21 -17.74 13.92
C MET A 249 9.27 -17.49 15.01
N ALA A 250 10.43 -16.96 14.64
CA ALA A 250 11.47 -16.55 15.56
C ALA A 250 11.25 -15.14 16.14
N GLN A 251 10.31 -14.35 15.61
CA GLN A 251 9.95 -13.05 16.18
C GLN A 251 9.33 -13.25 17.55
N ARG A 252 9.83 -12.50 18.49
CA ARG A 252 9.29 -12.46 19.85
C ARG A 252 8.30 -11.31 20.05
N ASP A 253 8.40 -10.27 19.23
CA ASP A 253 7.54 -9.08 19.27
C ASP A 253 6.32 -9.30 18.36
N LEU A 254 5.12 -9.20 18.97
CA LEU A 254 3.85 -9.42 18.29
C LEU A 254 3.61 -8.43 17.13
N LYS A 255 3.97 -7.17 17.32
CA LYS A 255 3.77 -6.12 16.30
C LYS A 255 4.74 -6.29 15.14
N MET A 256 5.98 -6.72 15.42
CA MET A 256 6.96 -7.04 14.41
C MET A 256 6.54 -8.25 13.57
N MET A 257 5.97 -9.28 14.20
CA MET A 257 5.44 -10.46 13.50
C MET A 257 4.34 -10.08 12.49
N VAL A 258 3.35 -9.28 12.91
CA VAL A 258 2.29 -8.78 12.02
C VAL A 258 2.88 -7.95 10.87
N SER A 259 3.91 -7.16 11.16
CA SER A 259 4.60 -6.32 10.18
C SER A 259 5.28 -7.14 9.07
N TYR A 260 5.96 -8.20 9.43
CA TYR A 260 6.60 -9.12 8.47
C TYR A 260 5.58 -9.90 7.65
N SER A 261 4.49 -10.38 8.27
CA SER A 261 3.38 -11.01 7.56
C SER A 261 2.83 -10.10 6.46
N SER A 262 2.70 -8.80 6.72
CA SER A 262 2.28 -7.83 5.70
C SER A 262 3.23 -7.74 4.50
N VAL A 263 4.54 -7.91 4.69
CA VAL A 263 5.52 -7.92 3.60
C VAL A 263 5.35 -9.16 2.72
N ALA A 264 5.16 -10.33 3.33
CA ALA A 264 4.95 -11.59 2.61
C ALA A 264 3.73 -11.53 1.68
N HIS A 265 2.60 -11.00 2.17
CA HIS A 265 1.37 -10.88 1.36
C HIS A 265 1.53 -9.96 0.14
N MET A 266 2.36 -8.92 0.24
CA MET A 266 2.62 -8.06 -0.93
C MET A 266 3.35 -8.81 -2.05
N GLY A 267 4.19 -9.79 -1.73
CA GLY A 267 4.80 -10.66 -2.73
C GLY A 267 3.76 -11.43 -3.55
N LEU A 268 2.70 -11.95 -2.91
CA LEU A 268 1.61 -12.62 -3.62
C LEU A 268 0.86 -11.67 -4.55
N CYS A 269 0.66 -10.39 -4.14
CA CYS A 269 0.06 -9.40 -5.03
C CYS A 269 0.94 -9.13 -6.26
N PHE A 270 2.26 -9.01 -6.10
CA PHE A 270 3.18 -8.86 -7.21
C PHE A 270 3.19 -10.08 -8.14
N LEU A 271 3.09 -11.29 -7.58
CA LEU A 271 2.98 -12.52 -8.37
C LEU A 271 1.70 -12.55 -9.22
N GLY A 272 0.58 -12.08 -8.64
CA GLY A 272 -0.67 -11.90 -9.37
C GLY A 272 -0.53 -10.93 -10.55
N ILE A 273 0.18 -9.82 -10.37
CA ILE A 273 0.48 -8.86 -11.45
C ILE A 273 1.40 -9.50 -12.51
N ALA A 274 2.46 -10.20 -12.08
CA ALA A 274 3.42 -10.86 -12.97
C ALA A 274 2.79 -11.95 -13.84
N SER A 275 1.68 -12.55 -13.41
CA SER A 275 0.95 -13.53 -14.21
C SER A 275 0.32 -12.95 -15.47
N MET A 276 0.21 -11.63 -15.60
CA MET A 276 -0.40 -10.89 -16.71
C MET A 276 -1.78 -11.44 -17.11
N SER A 277 -2.50 -12.00 -16.16
CA SER A 277 -3.83 -12.60 -16.38
C SER A 277 -4.91 -11.83 -15.63
N VAL A 278 -6.13 -11.83 -16.19
CA VAL A 278 -7.29 -11.19 -15.51
C VAL A 278 -7.53 -11.83 -14.14
N LEU A 279 -7.38 -13.16 -14.05
CA LEU A 279 -7.55 -13.89 -12.80
C LEU A 279 -6.48 -13.50 -11.76
N GLY A 280 -5.21 -13.43 -12.19
CA GLY A 280 -4.10 -13.07 -11.29
C GLY A 280 -4.21 -11.64 -10.77
N VAL A 281 -4.53 -10.69 -11.64
CA VAL A 281 -4.72 -9.28 -11.23
C VAL A 281 -5.98 -9.12 -10.38
N GLY A 282 -7.08 -9.80 -10.74
CA GLY A 282 -8.29 -9.82 -9.91
C GLY A 282 -8.01 -10.40 -8.52
N GLY A 283 -7.24 -11.50 -8.44
CA GLY A 283 -6.76 -12.06 -7.19
C GLY A 283 -5.89 -11.11 -6.38
N ALA A 284 -5.00 -10.35 -7.05
CA ALA A 284 -4.18 -9.34 -6.38
C ALA A 284 -5.03 -8.21 -5.78
N VAL A 285 -6.04 -7.71 -6.50
CA VAL A 285 -6.97 -6.68 -6.00
C VAL A 285 -7.78 -7.20 -4.80
N LEU A 286 -8.29 -8.44 -4.90
CA LEU A 286 -9.01 -9.07 -3.79
C LEU A 286 -8.11 -9.24 -2.56
N LEU A 287 -6.87 -9.69 -2.78
CA LEU A 287 -5.89 -9.82 -1.69
C LEU A 287 -5.51 -8.46 -1.08
N MET A 288 -5.36 -7.40 -1.89
CA MET A 288 -5.14 -6.06 -1.37
C MET A 288 -6.26 -5.61 -0.44
N PHE A 289 -7.51 -5.86 -0.82
CA PHE A 289 -8.68 -5.55 0.00
C PHE A 289 -8.70 -6.37 1.30
N GLY A 290 -8.68 -7.69 1.20
CA GLY A 290 -8.74 -8.59 2.36
C GLY A 290 -7.58 -8.40 3.33
N HIS A 291 -6.34 -8.31 2.80
CA HIS A 291 -5.15 -8.03 3.61
C HIS A 291 -5.23 -6.64 4.28
N GLY A 292 -5.78 -5.64 3.59
CA GLY A 292 -5.92 -4.30 4.17
C GLY A 292 -6.76 -4.29 5.44
N LEU A 293 -7.89 -4.99 5.41
CA LEU A 293 -8.79 -5.13 6.56
C LEU A 293 -8.16 -6.01 7.66
N SER A 294 -7.63 -7.18 7.29
CA SER A 294 -7.08 -8.13 8.28
C SER A 294 -5.84 -7.60 8.99
N VAL A 295 -4.90 -6.94 8.28
CA VAL A 295 -3.70 -6.38 8.91
C VAL A 295 -4.02 -5.18 9.81
N ALA A 296 -4.97 -4.33 9.41
CA ALA A 296 -5.40 -3.22 10.25
C ALA A 296 -6.02 -3.75 11.56
N LEU A 297 -6.88 -4.78 11.47
CA LEU A 297 -7.45 -5.45 12.62
C LEU A 297 -6.38 -6.11 13.49
N LEU A 298 -5.40 -6.79 12.90
CA LEU A 298 -4.29 -7.43 13.65
C LEU A 298 -3.44 -6.40 14.40
N PHE A 299 -3.14 -5.24 13.81
CA PHE A 299 -2.44 -4.17 14.54
C PHE A 299 -3.25 -3.63 15.71
N MET A 300 -4.55 -3.42 15.51
CA MET A 300 -5.46 -2.97 16.56
C MET A 300 -5.55 -3.98 17.69
N LEU A 301 -5.75 -5.26 17.38
CA LEU A 301 -5.84 -6.35 18.36
C LEU A 301 -4.52 -6.57 19.10
N SER A 302 -3.38 -6.51 18.39
CA SER A 302 -2.05 -6.60 19.02
C SER A 302 -1.87 -5.50 20.07
N ASN A 303 -2.24 -4.27 19.77
CA ASN A 303 -2.18 -3.17 20.73
C ASN A 303 -3.20 -3.36 21.86
N ALA A 304 -4.39 -3.91 21.58
CA ALA A 304 -5.38 -4.22 22.62
C ALA A 304 -4.87 -5.27 23.61
N VAL A 305 -4.09 -6.25 23.15
CA VAL A 305 -3.41 -7.22 24.02
C VAL A 305 -2.38 -6.53 24.88
N VAL A 306 -1.51 -5.72 24.26
CA VAL A 306 -0.43 -5.03 24.98
C VAL A 306 -0.95 -4.00 25.99
N ASN A 307 -2.02 -3.28 25.69
CA ASN A 307 -2.64 -2.37 26.64
C ASN A 307 -3.16 -3.07 27.92
N ARG A 308 -3.39 -4.40 27.83
CA ARG A 308 -3.84 -5.20 28.98
C ARG A 308 -2.71 -5.93 29.69
N THR A 309 -1.69 -6.36 28.95
CA THR A 309 -0.59 -7.17 29.47
C THR A 309 0.66 -6.36 29.79
N GLY A 310 0.81 -5.18 29.20
CA GLY A 310 2.03 -4.36 29.25
C GLY A 310 3.22 -4.94 28.49
N GLU A 311 3.03 -6.02 27.73
CA GLU A 311 4.13 -6.80 27.15
C GLU A 311 3.94 -6.98 25.62
N TRP A 312 4.99 -6.76 24.85
CA TRP A 312 5.04 -7.06 23.41
C TRP A 312 5.62 -8.45 23.12
N ASN A 313 6.41 -9.00 24.06
CA ASN A 313 7.10 -10.27 23.87
C ASN A 313 6.13 -11.45 24.03
N MET A 314 5.83 -12.13 22.94
CA MET A 314 4.89 -13.25 22.89
C MET A 314 5.32 -14.43 23.79
N LEU A 315 6.62 -14.63 24.05
CA LEU A 315 7.11 -15.71 24.91
C LEU A 315 6.75 -15.47 26.40
N LYS A 316 6.42 -14.23 26.76
CA LYS A 316 5.99 -13.87 28.11
C LYS A 316 4.45 -13.85 28.24
N MET A 317 3.75 -14.14 27.15
CA MET A 317 2.29 -14.18 27.13
C MET A 317 1.81 -15.63 27.14
N GLY A 318 0.77 -15.93 27.92
CA GLY A 318 0.15 -17.25 27.94
C GLY A 318 -1.24 -17.20 28.52
N GLY A 319 -2.09 -18.16 28.13
CA GLY A 319 -3.44 -18.35 28.70
C GLY A 319 -4.46 -17.24 28.41
N LEU A 320 -4.16 -16.29 27.49
CA LEU A 320 -5.00 -15.12 27.20
C LEU A 320 -6.39 -15.48 26.69
N TYR A 321 -6.53 -16.61 26.01
CA TYR A 321 -7.85 -17.08 25.53
C TYR A 321 -8.85 -17.24 26.66
N ARG A 322 -8.42 -17.76 27.82
CA ARG A 322 -9.31 -17.97 28.98
C ARG A 322 -9.78 -16.66 29.59
N GLN A 323 -8.95 -15.63 29.56
CA GLN A 323 -9.23 -14.32 30.17
C GLN A 323 -9.97 -13.37 29.23
N THR A 324 -9.70 -13.48 27.92
CA THR A 324 -10.25 -12.57 26.90
C THR A 324 -10.76 -13.35 25.69
N PRO A 325 -11.81 -14.20 25.83
CA PRO A 325 -12.27 -15.09 24.76
C PRO A 325 -12.77 -14.33 23.51
N VAL A 326 -13.43 -13.20 23.68
CA VAL A 326 -13.92 -12.37 22.57
C VAL A 326 -12.77 -11.78 21.77
N LEU A 327 -11.75 -11.22 22.42
CA LEU A 327 -10.55 -10.69 21.76
C LEU A 327 -9.80 -11.80 21.02
N ALA A 328 -9.68 -12.98 21.63
CA ALA A 328 -9.05 -14.15 21.02
C ALA A 328 -9.83 -14.63 19.78
N GLY A 329 -11.18 -14.63 19.83
CA GLY A 329 -12.03 -14.94 18.69
C GLY A 329 -11.78 -14.02 17.49
N PHE A 330 -11.73 -12.70 17.72
CA PHE A 330 -11.39 -11.74 16.66
C PHE A 330 -9.95 -11.91 16.16
N PHE A 331 -9.00 -12.24 17.04
CA PHE A 331 -7.62 -12.50 16.64
C PHE A 331 -7.51 -13.73 15.73
N ILE A 332 -8.20 -14.81 16.10
CA ILE A 332 -8.27 -16.02 15.29
C ILE A 332 -8.91 -15.72 13.92
N ALA A 333 -10.06 -15.03 13.90
CA ALA A 333 -10.73 -14.66 12.66
C ALA A 333 -9.82 -13.80 11.74
N ALA A 334 -9.13 -12.80 12.28
CA ALA A 334 -8.21 -11.98 11.53
C ALA A 334 -7.00 -12.78 10.98
N THR A 335 -6.51 -13.74 11.75
CA THR A 335 -5.42 -14.63 11.33
C THR A 335 -5.87 -15.58 10.23
N LEU A 336 -7.04 -16.22 10.36
CA LEU A 336 -7.61 -17.08 9.33
C LEU A 336 -7.87 -16.31 8.02
N ALA A 337 -8.42 -15.09 8.11
CA ALA A 337 -8.59 -14.22 6.97
C ALA A 337 -7.25 -13.86 6.29
N SER A 338 -6.18 -13.67 7.06
CA SER A 338 -4.83 -13.46 6.53
C SER A 338 -4.27 -14.70 5.83
N LEU A 339 -4.67 -15.89 6.23
CA LEU A 339 -4.31 -17.16 5.58
C LEU A 339 -5.15 -17.45 4.32
N GLY A 340 -6.16 -16.63 4.02
CA GLY A 340 -7.10 -16.86 2.92
C GLY A 340 -8.13 -17.96 3.22
N LEU A 341 -8.33 -18.28 4.48
CA LEU A 341 -9.38 -19.20 4.92
C LEU A 341 -10.66 -18.43 5.20
N PRO A 342 -11.85 -19.03 4.88
CA PRO A 342 -13.15 -18.43 5.13
C PRO A 342 -13.47 -18.26 6.62
#